data_cb24934ceffa52e20e697a36fe014105
#
_entry.id   cb24934ceffa52e20e697a36fe014105
#
_cell.length_a   1.000
_cell.length_b   1.000
_cell.length_c   1.000
_cell.angle_alpha   90.00
_cell.angle_beta   90.00
_cell.angle_gamma   90.00
#
_symmetry.space_group_name_H-M   'P 1'
#
loop_
_entity.id
_entity.type
_entity.pdbx_description
1 polymer ?
#
loop_
_entity_poly.entity_id
_entity_poly.type
_entity_poly.pdbx_seq_one_letter_code
_entity_poly.pdbx_strand_id
1 'polypeptide(L)'
;KIYVCNTLRTTVCIHAAVCTIENKGISDCICKVKKGGFSKVGEVQIKPFKRVLVANRGEIAIRVYRALNELGITTVGIYSKEDRYALFRSKADESYQLKENKGPVDAYLDIKGIIEIAKKANVDAIHPGYGFLSENPDFVEACEEAGIVFIGPSKDIMNAMGDKISSKQMAIKAGVPIIPGVDHALKTEEEVMKVADMVGYPVMLKASNGGGGRGMRIVNNAEDMPKEYREACNESKKAFGDDQIFIEKYIRGPKHIEVQVLADNYGNVVHLYDRDCSVQRRHQKVVEYAPAFSIPETTRQIIFDSAIKLCKQVGYRNAVYKA
;
A
#
# COMPACT_ATOMS: atom_id res chain seq x y z
N LYS A 1 -2.92 -17.09 16.70
CA LYS A 1 -3.84 -15.93 16.61
C LYS A 1 -3.43 -15.11 15.39
N ILE A 2 -4.39 -14.75 14.57
CA ILE A 2 -4.20 -13.96 13.35
C ILE A 2 -4.51 -12.52 13.72
N TYR A 3 -3.60 -11.62 13.40
CA TYR A 3 -3.81 -10.18 13.57
C TYR A 3 -3.42 -9.47 12.28
N VAL A 4 -4.23 -8.51 11.85
CA VAL A 4 -3.93 -7.67 10.70
C VAL A 4 -3.15 -6.44 11.18
N CYS A 5 -1.96 -6.26 10.62
CA CYS A 5 -1.12 -5.08 10.90
C CYS A 5 -1.47 -3.96 9.92
N ASN A 6 -1.61 -2.75 10.43
CA ASN A 6 -2.03 -1.57 9.66
C ASN A 6 -0.85 -0.85 8.98
N THR A 7 -0.01 -1.57 8.24
CA THR A 7 1.03 -0.92 7.44
C THR A 7 0.64 -0.98 5.96
N LEU A 8 0.16 0.14 5.44
CA LEU A 8 -0.06 0.34 4.01
C LEU A 8 1.29 0.56 3.32
N ARG A 9 1.65 -0.34 2.44
CA ARG A 9 2.65 -0.08 1.40
C ARG A 9 2.08 -0.58 0.09
N THR A 10 1.94 0.33 -0.85
CA THR A 10 1.45 0.06 -2.19
C THR A 10 2.56 -0.56 -3.03
N THR A 11 2.42 -1.82 -3.41
CA THR A 11 3.11 -2.36 -4.58
C THR A 11 2.03 -2.80 -5.57
N VAL A 12 2.01 -2.17 -6.72
CA VAL A 12 0.99 -2.44 -7.74
C VAL A 12 1.36 -3.70 -8.49
N CYS A 13 0.50 -4.70 -8.49
CA CYS A 13 0.64 -5.87 -9.33
C CYS A 13 0.17 -5.54 -10.75
N ILE A 14 1.13 -5.36 -11.66
CA ILE A 14 0.92 -4.95 -13.05
C ILE A 14 0.12 -5.99 -13.83
N HIS A 15 0.32 -7.27 -13.56
CA HIS A 15 -0.39 -8.36 -14.25
C HIS A 15 -1.92 -8.31 -14.06
N ALA A 16 -2.38 -7.79 -12.94
CA ALA A 16 -3.80 -7.74 -12.63
C ALA A 16 -4.50 -6.52 -13.26
N ALA A 17 -3.81 -5.38 -13.36
CA ALA A 17 -4.31 -4.22 -14.10
C ALA A 17 -4.41 -4.52 -15.61
N VAL A 18 -3.58 -5.45 -16.10
CA VAL A 18 -3.45 -5.90 -17.46
C VAL A 18 -4.57 -6.86 -17.88
N CYS A 19 -5.00 -7.78 -17.04
CA CYS A 19 -6.14 -8.66 -17.33
C CYS A 19 -7.47 -7.91 -17.52
N THR A 20 -7.57 -6.68 -17.06
CA THR A 20 -8.74 -5.82 -17.28
C THR A 20 -8.80 -5.23 -18.69
N ILE A 21 -7.72 -5.34 -19.48
CA ILE A 21 -7.54 -4.66 -20.77
C ILE A 21 -7.76 -5.62 -21.95
N GLU A 22 -7.51 -6.91 -21.80
CA GLU A 22 -7.90 -7.88 -22.83
C GLU A 22 -9.41 -8.15 -22.75
N ASN A 23 -10.10 -8.20 -23.90
CA ASN A 23 -11.53 -8.50 -24.10
C ASN A 23 -12.03 -9.84 -23.50
N LYS A 24 -11.26 -10.47 -22.65
CA LYS A 24 -11.61 -11.59 -21.80
C LYS A 24 -11.72 -11.05 -20.38
N GLY A 25 -12.94 -10.73 -19.99
CA GLY A 25 -13.22 -10.18 -18.64
C GLY A 25 -12.52 -10.98 -17.55
N ILE A 26 -12.27 -10.36 -16.42
CA ILE A 26 -11.74 -10.98 -15.18
C ILE A 26 -12.41 -12.34 -14.91
N SER A 27 -13.67 -12.52 -15.38
CA SER A 27 -14.42 -13.77 -15.35
C SER A 27 -13.69 -14.95 -16.01
N ASP A 28 -12.99 -14.78 -17.13
CA ASP A 28 -12.37 -15.89 -17.85
C ASP A 28 -11.01 -16.32 -17.28
N CYS A 29 -10.26 -15.39 -16.68
CA CYS A 29 -9.05 -15.73 -15.92
C CYS A 29 -9.36 -16.38 -14.56
N ILE A 30 -10.49 -16.04 -13.93
CA ILE A 30 -10.90 -16.51 -12.59
C ILE A 30 -11.80 -17.73 -12.68
N CYS A 31 -12.49 -17.99 -13.80
CA CYS A 31 -13.38 -19.15 -13.98
C CYS A 31 -12.70 -20.52 -13.83
N LYS A 32 -11.37 -20.59 -13.82
CA LYS A 32 -10.66 -21.83 -13.44
C LYS A 32 -10.57 -22.04 -11.94
N VAL A 33 -10.97 -21.07 -11.10
CA VAL A 33 -10.75 -21.13 -9.63
C VAL A 33 -12.02 -21.47 -8.83
N LYS A 34 -13.24 -21.17 -9.29
CA LYS A 34 -14.48 -21.64 -8.59
C LYS A 34 -15.70 -21.73 -9.52
N LYS A 35 -16.34 -22.90 -9.54
CA LYS A 35 -17.73 -23.09 -10.00
C LYS A 35 -18.70 -22.53 -8.94
N GLY A 36 -18.95 -21.23 -8.95
CA GLY A 36 -19.97 -20.60 -8.11
C GLY A 36 -20.63 -19.48 -8.92
N GLY A 37 -21.97 -19.55 -9.06
CA GLY A 37 -22.76 -18.76 -9.99
C GLY A 37 -22.53 -17.25 -9.91
N PHE A 38 -22.27 -16.65 -11.06
CA PHE A 38 -22.22 -15.21 -11.25
C PHE A 38 -23.59 -14.71 -11.70
N SER A 39 -24.09 -13.65 -11.06
CA SER A 39 -25.17 -12.83 -11.61
C SER A 39 -24.69 -12.16 -12.90
N LYS A 40 -25.57 -12.07 -13.91
CA LYS A 40 -25.29 -11.36 -15.18
C LYS A 40 -24.82 -9.94 -14.88
N VAL A 41 -23.54 -9.68 -15.08
CA VAL A 41 -22.99 -8.33 -15.12
C VAL A 41 -23.42 -7.71 -16.45
N GLY A 42 -24.01 -6.50 -16.43
CA GLY A 42 -24.33 -5.76 -17.63
C GLY A 42 -23.07 -5.52 -18.50
N GLU A 43 -23.23 -5.17 -19.77
CA GLU A 43 -22.13 -4.92 -20.69
C GLU A 43 -21.13 -3.92 -20.07
N VAL A 44 -19.93 -4.42 -19.75
CA VAL A 44 -18.85 -3.61 -19.20
C VAL A 44 -18.18 -2.88 -20.36
N GLN A 45 -18.27 -1.55 -20.39
CA GLN A 45 -17.52 -0.76 -21.36
C GLN A 45 -16.06 -0.65 -20.92
N ILE A 46 -15.19 -1.39 -21.61
CA ILE A 46 -13.75 -1.32 -21.40
C ILE A 46 -13.18 -0.20 -22.27
N LYS A 47 -12.59 0.83 -21.65
CA LYS A 47 -11.81 1.86 -22.34
C LYS A 47 -10.34 1.44 -22.36
N PRO A 48 -9.79 0.97 -23.51
CA PRO A 48 -8.40 0.54 -23.56
C PRO A 48 -7.47 1.75 -23.42
N PHE A 49 -6.41 1.60 -22.62
CA PHE A 49 -5.32 2.56 -22.59
C PHE A 49 -4.43 2.36 -23.81
N LYS A 50 -3.98 3.45 -24.42
CA LYS A 50 -3.02 3.44 -25.53
C LYS A 50 -1.65 3.91 -25.08
N ARG A 51 -1.58 4.80 -24.11
CA ARG A 51 -0.35 5.43 -23.64
C ARG A 51 -0.36 5.54 -22.13
N VAL A 52 0.66 5.01 -21.47
CA VAL A 52 0.76 5.06 -20.00
C VAL A 52 2.10 5.66 -19.58
N LEU A 53 2.04 6.69 -18.72
CA LEU A 53 3.22 7.25 -18.08
C LEU A 53 3.55 6.46 -16.82
N VAL A 54 4.83 6.12 -16.63
CA VAL A 54 5.33 5.49 -15.40
C VAL A 54 6.02 6.55 -14.56
N ALA A 55 5.36 6.95 -13.47
CA ALA A 55 5.86 7.97 -12.54
C ALA A 55 6.82 7.37 -11.51
N ASN A 56 7.86 6.71 -12.00
CA ASN A 56 8.87 6.04 -11.17
C ASN A 56 10.19 5.88 -11.94
N ARG A 57 11.18 5.23 -11.34
CA ARG A 57 12.53 5.02 -11.87
C ARG A 57 13.03 3.60 -11.61
N GLY A 58 14.20 3.28 -12.14
CA GLY A 58 14.94 2.04 -11.82
C GLY A 58 14.23 0.78 -12.31
N GLU A 59 14.33 -0.28 -11.52
CA GLU A 59 13.86 -1.62 -11.89
C GLU A 59 12.32 -1.69 -11.99
N ILE A 60 11.60 -0.95 -11.12
CA ILE A 60 10.14 -0.96 -11.16
C ILE A 60 9.60 -0.31 -12.43
N ALA A 61 10.24 0.78 -12.91
CA ALA A 61 9.85 1.38 -14.17
C ALA A 61 10.02 0.38 -15.31
N ILE A 62 11.15 -0.33 -15.38
CA ILE A 62 11.40 -1.39 -16.39
C ILE A 62 10.34 -2.49 -16.28
N ARG A 63 9.99 -2.90 -15.05
CA ARG A 63 8.99 -3.95 -14.84
C ARG A 63 7.60 -3.53 -15.36
N VAL A 64 7.25 -2.25 -15.15
CA VAL A 64 5.98 -1.70 -15.66
C VAL A 64 6.01 -1.60 -17.18
N TYR A 65 7.09 -1.09 -17.78
CA TYR A 65 7.22 -1.00 -19.23
C TYR A 65 7.07 -2.37 -19.90
N ARG A 66 7.68 -3.42 -19.35
CA ARG A 66 7.53 -4.78 -19.89
C ARG A 66 6.07 -5.23 -19.97
N ALA A 67 5.32 -5.01 -18.89
CA ALA A 67 3.91 -5.38 -18.86
C ALA A 67 3.07 -4.56 -19.84
N LEU A 68 3.34 -3.26 -19.95
CA LEU A 68 2.66 -2.40 -20.91
C LEU A 68 2.96 -2.79 -22.36
N ASN A 69 4.23 -3.12 -22.66
CA ASN A 69 4.63 -3.57 -24.00
C ASN A 69 3.99 -4.91 -24.37
N GLU A 70 3.88 -5.85 -23.42
CA GLU A 70 3.16 -7.13 -23.62
C GLU A 70 1.68 -6.92 -23.99
N LEU A 71 1.12 -5.76 -23.63
CA LEU A 71 -0.26 -5.34 -23.94
C LEU A 71 -0.37 -4.46 -25.19
N GLY A 72 0.73 -4.14 -25.85
CA GLY A 72 0.75 -3.20 -26.97
C GLY A 72 0.47 -1.74 -26.58
N ILE A 73 0.75 -1.36 -25.32
CA ILE A 73 0.55 -0.01 -24.80
C ILE A 73 1.87 0.77 -24.86
N THR A 74 1.84 1.96 -25.47
CA THR A 74 3.00 2.85 -25.54
C THR A 74 3.43 3.29 -24.15
N THR A 75 4.70 3.11 -23.83
CA THR A 75 5.30 3.44 -22.53
C THR A 75 5.93 4.82 -22.54
N VAL A 76 5.55 5.66 -21.57
CA VAL A 76 6.11 6.99 -21.36
C VAL A 76 6.88 7.01 -20.05
N GLY A 77 8.17 7.26 -20.11
CA GLY A 77 9.06 7.37 -18.96
C GLY A 77 9.34 8.81 -18.57
N ILE A 78 9.67 9.02 -17.31
CA ILE A 78 10.22 10.28 -16.78
C ILE A 78 11.55 10.02 -16.09
N TYR A 79 12.47 10.98 -16.14
CA TYR A 79 13.76 10.84 -15.50
C TYR A 79 14.31 12.18 -14.98
N SER A 80 15.00 12.13 -13.84
CA SER A 80 15.75 13.28 -13.33
C SER A 80 17.03 13.52 -14.15
N LYS A 81 17.67 14.66 -14.00
CA LYS A 81 18.95 14.98 -14.63
C LYS A 81 20.01 13.92 -14.32
N GLU A 82 20.05 13.43 -13.10
CA GLU A 82 20.99 12.40 -12.62
C GLU A 82 20.75 11.05 -13.29
N ASP A 83 19.49 10.75 -13.61
CA ASP A 83 19.09 9.50 -14.26
C ASP A 83 19.19 9.52 -15.80
N ARG A 84 19.77 10.58 -16.39
CA ARG A 84 19.91 10.77 -17.84
C ARG A 84 20.47 9.55 -18.57
N TYR A 85 21.39 8.83 -17.95
CA TYR A 85 22.04 7.66 -18.51
C TYR A 85 21.57 6.33 -17.90
N ALA A 86 20.55 6.37 -17.05
CA ALA A 86 20.02 5.17 -16.41
C ALA A 86 19.32 4.26 -17.41
N LEU A 87 19.49 2.95 -17.21
CA LEU A 87 18.97 1.91 -18.13
C LEU A 87 17.46 2.01 -18.34
N PHE A 88 16.68 2.30 -17.29
CA PHE A 88 15.23 2.34 -17.40
C PHE A 88 14.74 3.38 -18.42
N ARG A 89 15.47 4.50 -18.57
CA ARG A 89 15.12 5.53 -19.54
C ARG A 89 15.06 4.98 -20.98
N SER A 90 16.03 4.15 -21.36
CA SER A 90 16.11 3.56 -22.72
C SER A 90 15.16 2.38 -22.95
N LYS A 91 14.41 1.98 -21.91
CA LYS A 91 13.43 0.86 -21.98
C LYS A 91 12.00 1.35 -22.19
N ALA A 92 11.75 2.63 -22.08
CA ALA A 92 10.47 3.24 -22.46
C ALA A 92 10.50 3.60 -23.96
N ASP A 93 9.33 3.59 -24.61
CA ASP A 93 9.19 4.05 -26.01
C ASP A 93 9.48 5.55 -26.11
N GLU A 94 9.04 6.32 -25.12
CA GLU A 94 9.31 7.75 -24.99
C GLU A 94 9.78 8.08 -23.58
N SER A 95 10.70 9.04 -23.43
CA SER A 95 11.15 9.48 -22.11
C SER A 95 11.35 11.00 -22.05
N TYR A 96 10.89 11.60 -20.95
CA TYR A 96 10.90 13.04 -20.74
C TYR A 96 11.71 13.38 -19.50
N GLN A 97 12.55 14.42 -19.61
CA GLN A 97 13.33 14.92 -18.50
C GLN A 97 12.44 15.77 -17.58
N LEU A 98 12.52 15.50 -16.28
CA LEU A 98 11.92 16.31 -15.23
C LEU A 98 12.69 17.64 -15.08
N LYS A 99 12.13 18.62 -14.34
CA LYS A 99 12.75 19.92 -14.16
C LYS A 99 14.15 19.83 -13.54
N GLU A 100 15.13 20.45 -14.16
CA GLU A 100 16.55 20.37 -13.78
C GLU A 100 16.89 21.10 -12.47
N ASN A 101 16.07 22.05 -12.05
CA ASN A 101 16.28 22.82 -10.83
C ASN A 101 15.84 22.11 -9.53
N LYS A 102 15.47 20.84 -9.63
CA LYS A 102 15.08 20.00 -8.49
C LYS A 102 16.14 18.94 -8.23
N GLY A 103 16.29 18.55 -6.95
CA GLY A 103 17.16 17.45 -6.56
C GLY A 103 16.71 16.11 -7.14
N PRO A 104 17.59 15.08 -7.10
CA PRO A 104 17.34 13.79 -7.75
C PRO A 104 16.09 13.04 -7.25
N VAL A 105 15.68 13.30 -6.01
CA VAL A 105 14.44 12.75 -5.42
C VAL A 105 13.27 13.70 -5.63
N ASP A 106 13.47 14.99 -5.39
CA ASP A 106 12.42 16.02 -5.44
C ASP A 106 11.86 16.17 -6.85
N ALA A 107 12.62 15.85 -7.88
CA ALA A 107 12.15 15.82 -9.26
C ALA A 107 11.01 14.83 -9.43
N TYR A 108 11.10 13.63 -8.82
CA TYR A 108 10.06 12.60 -8.87
C TYR A 108 8.86 12.89 -7.93
N LEU A 109 8.98 13.90 -7.07
CA LEU A 109 7.91 14.37 -6.19
C LEU A 109 7.21 15.63 -6.74
N ASP A 110 7.62 16.13 -7.92
CA ASP A 110 7.02 17.31 -8.56
C ASP A 110 5.72 16.94 -9.29
N ILE A 111 4.61 16.89 -8.55
CA ILE A 111 3.28 16.58 -9.08
C ILE A 111 2.98 17.43 -10.31
N LYS A 112 3.15 18.76 -10.22
CA LYS A 112 2.85 19.69 -11.31
C LYS A 112 3.68 19.39 -12.57
N GLY A 113 4.99 19.18 -12.41
CA GLY A 113 5.87 18.87 -13.53
C GLY A 113 5.54 17.51 -14.19
N ILE A 114 5.17 16.52 -13.40
CA ILE A 114 4.75 15.19 -13.91
C ILE A 114 3.43 15.32 -14.70
N ILE A 115 2.45 16.05 -14.19
CA ILE A 115 1.17 16.27 -14.89
C ILE A 115 1.36 17.07 -16.19
N GLU A 116 2.24 18.08 -16.20
CA GLU A 116 2.59 18.83 -17.40
C GLU A 116 3.17 17.90 -18.49
N ILE A 117 4.08 17.00 -18.12
CA ILE A 117 4.65 15.98 -19.02
C ILE A 117 3.55 15.02 -19.50
N ALA A 118 2.71 14.53 -18.60
CA ALA A 118 1.64 13.60 -18.92
C ALA A 118 0.66 14.18 -19.95
N LYS A 119 0.28 15.45 -19.78
CA LYS A 119 -0.55 16.20 -20.76
C LYS A 119 0.16 16.37 -22.11
N LYS A 120 1.45 16.76 -22.08
CA LYS A 120 2.26 16.94 -23.30
C LYS A 120 2.42 15.62 -24.08
N ALA A 121 2.62 14.51 -23.36
CA ALA A 121 2.75 13.18 -23.96
C ALA A 121 1.40 12.54 -24.30
N ASN A 122 0.28 13.21 -24.01
CA ASN A 122 -1.07 12.75 -24.26
C ASN A 122 -1.33 11.33 -23.72
N VAL A 123 -1.04 11.12 -22.45
CA VAL A 123 -1.20 9.80 -21.81
C VAL A 123 -2.64 9.60 -21.33
N ASP A 124 -3.11 8.37 -21.37
CA ASP A 124 -4.43 7.96 -20.88
C ASP A 124 -4.41 7.70 -19.37
N ALA A 125 -3.27 7.20 -18.86
CA ALA A 125 -3.13 6.81 -17.47
C ALA A 125 -1.70 7.00 -16.96
N ILE A 126 -1.57 7.05 -15.62
CA ILE A 126 -0.29 7.11 -14.92
C ILE A 126 -0.18 5.90 -13.98
N HIS A 127 0.93 5.18 -14.09
CA HIS A 127 1.31 4.13 -13.16
C HIS A 127 2.38 4.66 -12.20
N PRO A 128 2.12 4.77 -10.88
CA PRO A 128 3.05 5.39 -9.93
C PRO A 128 4.20 4.46 -9.51
N GLY A 129 4.13 3.16 -9.79
CA GLY A 129 5.03 2.19 -9.19
C GLY A 129 4.83 2.06 -7.68
N TYR A 130 5.92 2.01 -6.93
CA TYR A 130 5.93 2.06 -5.46
C TYR A 130 6.85 3.18 -4.95
N GLY A 131 6.64 3.66 -3.73
CA GLY A 131 7.35 4.82 -3.20
C GLY A 131 6.97 6.12 -3.92
N PHE A 132 7.76 7.16 -3.79
CA PHE A 132 7.50 8.50 -4.35
C PHE A 132 6.04 8.94 -4.15
N LEU A 133 5.29 9.10 -5.23
CA LEU A 133 3.91 9.59 -5.23
C LEU A 133 2.84 8.48 -5.23
N SER A 134 3.23 7.20 -5.09
CA SER A 134 2.29 6.08 -5.16
C SER A 134 1.23 6.08 -4.05
N GLU A 135 1.52 6.72 -2.92
CA GLU A 135 0.62 6.84 -1.76
C GLU A 135 0.24 8.31 -1.49
N ASN A 136 0.40 9.18 -2.49
CA ASN A 136 0.15 10.59 -2.33
C ASN A 136 -1.26 10.94 -2.85
N PRO A 137 -2.22 11.34 -1.97
CA PRO A 137 -3.59 11.65 -2.37
C PRO A 137 -3.69 12.89 -3.27
N ASP A 138 -2.78 13.86 -3.13
CA ASP A 138 -2.78 15.07 -3.96
C ASP A 138 -2.36 14.75 -5.41
N PHE A 139 -1.53 13.72 -5.59
CA PHE A 139 -1.17 13.26 -6.93
C PHE A 139 -2.34 12.57 -7.63
N VAL A 140 -3.14 11.81 -6.89
CA VAL A 140 -4.38 11.21 -7.43
C VAL A 140 -5.33 12.30 -7.89
N GLU A 141 -5.56 13.30 -7.03
CA GLU A 141 -6.43 14.46 -7.36
C GLU A 141 -5.93 15.19 -8.60
N ALA A 142 -4.64 15.48 -8.68
CA ALA A 142 -4.05 16.14 -9.86
C ALA A 142 -4.18 15.31 -11.15
N CYS A 143 -4.15 13.99 -11.07
CA CYS A 143 -4.43 13.11 -12.21
C CYS A 143 -5.91 13.22 -12.63
N GLU A 144 -6.83 13.12 -11.67
CA GLU A 144 -8.28 13.21 -11.90
C GLU A 144 -8.67 14.56 -12.53
N GLU A 145 -8.16 15.68 -11.99
CA GLU A 145 -8.36 17.03 -12.55
C GLU A 145 -7.79 17.17 -13.96
N ALA A 146 -6.74 16.44 -14.28
CA ALA A 146 -6.15 16.41 -15.62
C ALA A 146 -6.89 15.48 -16.60
N GLY A 147 -7.91 14.75 -16.15
CA GLY A 147 -8.61 13.74 -16.95
C GLY A 147 -7.76 12.49 -17.24
N ILE A 148 -6.72 12.24 -16.45
CA ILE A 148 -5.77 11.12 -16.58
C ILE A 148 -6.09 10.08 -15.52
N VAL A 149 -6.19 8.82 -15.89
CA VAL A 149 -6.47 7.74 -14.94
C VAL A 149 -5.24 7.46 -14.07
N PHE A 150 -5.39 7.57 -12.76
CA PHE A 150 -4.38 7.08 -11.84
C PHE A 150 -4.55 5.56 -11.64
N ILE A 151 -3.51 4.77 -11.92
CA ILE A 151 -3.54 3.32 -11.72
C ILE A 151 -3.19 3.04 -10.24
N GLY A 152 -4.22 3.01 -9.41
CA GLY A 152 -4.14 2.87 -7.96
C GLY A 152 -5.47 3.18 -7.29
N PRO A 153 -5.51 3.22 -5.94
CA PRO A 153 -6.70 3.58 -5.18
C PRO A 153 -7.08 5.06 -5.37
N SER A 154 -8.34 5.38 -5.10
CA SER A 154 -8.79 6.78 -5.10
C SER A 154 -8.20 7.58 -3.93
N LYS A 155 -8.24 8.91 -4.03
CA LYS A 155 -7.82 9.84 -2.98
C LYS A 155 -8.47 9.52 -1.63
N ASP A 156 -9.79 9.29 -1.61
CA ASP A 156 -10.53 9.00 -0.38
C ASP A 156 -10.07 7.70 0.27
N ILE A 157 -9.84 6.66 -0.53
CA ILE A 157 -9.32 5.38 -0.05
C ILE A 157 -7.90 5.54 0.50
N MET A 158 -7.03 6.30 -0.19
CA MET A 158 -5.69 6.58 0.29
C MET A 158 -5.71 7.29 1.65
N ASN A 159 -6.51 8.34 1.78
CA ASN A 159 -6.65 9.07 3.04
C ASN A 159 -7.20 8.17 4.16
N ALA A 160 -8.29 7.46 3.89
CA ALA A 160 -8.94 6.60 4.88
C ALA A 160 -8.05 5.44 5.34
N MET A 161 -7.22 4.89 4.45
CA MET A 161 -6.33 3.78 4.76
C MET A 161 -4.93 4.24 5.20
N GLY A 162 -4.54 5.47 4.91
CA GLY A 162 -3.28 6.07 5.34
C GLY A 162 -3.27 6.43 6.83
N ASP A 163 -4.43 6.79 7.38
CA ASP A 163 -4.58 7.07 8.81
C ASP A 163 -4.72 5.78 9.62
N LYS A 164 -3.83 5.58 10.61
CA LYS A 164 -3.77 4.36 11.44
C LYS A 164 -5.06 4.14 12.25
N ILE A 165 -5.68 5.21 12.73
CA ILE A 165 -6.91 5.15 13.54
C ILE A 165 -8.09 4.76 12.65
N SER A 166 -8.27 5.47 11.54
CA SER A 166 -9.34 5.21 10.59
C SER A 166 -9.26 3.80 10.00
N SER A 167 -8.06 3.34 9.64
CA SER A 167 -7.88 1.99 9.10
C SER A 167 -8.15 0.90 10.14
N LYS A 168 -7.81 1.13 11.42
CA LYS A 168 -8.14 0.22 12.52
C LYS A 168 -9.65 0.14 12.76
N GLN A 169 -10.33 1.29 12.77
CA GLN A 169 -11.80 1.34 12.91
C GLN A 169 -12.52 0.66 11.74
N MET A 170 -12.03 0.84 10.52
CA MET A 170 -12.56 0.12 9.35
C MET A 170 -12.38 -1.39 9.45
N ALA A 171 -11.21 -1.86 9.95
CA ALA A 171 -10.97 -3.27 10.18
C ALA A 171 -11.94 -3.85 11.23
N ILE A 172 -12.18 -3.13 12.32
CA ILE A 172 -13.17 -3.51 13.34
C ILE A 172 -14.57 -3.61 12.73
N LYS A 173 -15.01 -2.59 11.98
CA LYS A 173 -16.31 -2.58 11.30
C LYS A 173 -16.46 -3.72 10.30
N ALA A 174 -15.38 -4.10 9.63
CA ALA A 174 -15.35 -5.24 8.71
C ALA A 174 -15.31 -6.61 9.43
N GLY A 175 -15.22 -6.65 10.76
CA GLY A 175 -15.06 -7.88 11.54
C GLY A 175 -13.72 -8.58 11.30
N VAL A 176 -12.69 -7.81 10.96
CA VAL A 176 -11.34 -8.32 10.72
C VAL A 176 -10.55 -8.30 12.04
N PRO A 177 -9.86 -9.39 12.40
CA PRO A 177 -9.04 -9.44 13.61
C PRO A 177 -7.94 -8.37 13.58
N ILE A 178 -7.84 -7.58 14.64
CA ILE A 178 -6.80 -6.56 14.81
C ILE A 178 -5.88 -6.91 15.98
N ILE A 179 -4.66 -6.36 15.96
CA ILE A 179 -3.77 -6.45 17.12
C ILE A 179 -4.44 -5.74 18.31
N PRO A 180 -4.58 -6.42 19.47
CA PRO A 180 -5.14 -5.78 20.66
C PRO A 180 -4.36 -4.53 21.04
N GLY A 181 -5.06 -3.46 21.39
CA GLY A 181 -4.49 -2.17 21.73
C GLY A 181 -5.58 -1.10 21.68
N VAL A 182 -5.19 0.15 21.77
CA VAL A 182 -6.12 1.29 21.69
C VAL A 182 -6.09 1.96 20.33
N ASP A 183 -7.15 2.71 20.04
CA ASP A 183 -7.37 3.46 18.79
C ASP A 183 -7.20 4.98 18.99
N HIS A 184 -6.71 5.39 20.16
CA HIS A 184 -6.44 6.78 20.49
C HIS A 184 -5.07 6.92 21.16
N ALA A 185 -4.51 8.12 21.11
CA ALA A 185 -3.26 8.44 21.79
C ALA A 185 -3.46 8.52 23.31
N LEU A 186 -2.55 7.90 24.04
CA LEU A 186 -2.54 7.90 25.50
C LEU A 186 -1.81 9.15 26.01
N LYS A 187 -2.38 9.83 27.00
CA LYS A 187 -1.89 11.14 27.47
C LYS A 187 -1.22 11.10 28.83
N THR A 188 -1.52 10.11 29.65
CA THR A 188 -0.99 10.01 31.02
C THR A 188 -0.37 8.65 31.29
N GLU A 189 0.54 8.60 32.27
CA GLU A 189 1.18 7.34 32.70
C GLU A 189 0.14 6.36 33.27
N GLU A 190 -0.85 6.85 34.04
CA GLU A 190 -1.91 6.03 34.62
C GLU A 190 -2.77 5.38 33.53
N GLU A 191 -3.10 6.13 32.48
CA GLU A 191 -3.87 5.64 31.36
C GLU A 191 -3.09 4.55 30.61
N VAL A 192 -1.80 4.79 30.37
CA VAL A 192 -0.89 3.84 29.71
C VAL A 192 -0.76 2.54 30.50
N MET A 193 -0.56 2.62 31.81
CA MET A 193 -0.47 1.45 32.69
C MET A 193 -1.76 0.65 32.66
N LYS A 194 -2.91 1.30 32.81
CA LYS A 194 -4.21 0.65 32.78
C LYS A 194 -4.49 -0.07 31.47
N VAL A 195 -4.14 0.56 30.34
CA VAL A 195 -4.30 -0.06 29.02
C VAL A 195 -3.33 -1.20 28.83
N ALA A 196 -2.08 -1.08 29.29
CA ALA A 196 -1.09 -2.14 29.18
C ALA A 196 -1.50 -3.39 29.98
N ASP A 197 -2.07 -3.22 31.17
CA ASP A 197 -2.59 -4.31 32.00
C ASP A 197 -3.76 -5.03 31.29
N MET A 198 -4.66 -4.24 30.66
CA MET A 198 -5.79 -4.78 29.89
C MET A 198 -5.32 -5.57 28.66
N VAL A 199 -4.34 -5.06 27.92
CA VAL A 199 -3.76 -5.69 26.73
C VAL A 199 -2.88 -6.89 27.10
N GLY A 200 -2.25 -6.84 28.28
CA GLY A 200 -1.31 -7.82 28.82
C GLY A 200 0.10 -7.71 28.22
N TYR A 201 1.10 -7.73 29.09
CA TYR A 201 2.51 -7.67 28.67
C TYR A 201 2.97 -8.92 27.90
N PRO A 202 4.00 -8.83 27.05
CA PRO A 202 4.67 -7.60 26.63
C PRO A 202 3.80 -6.77 25.70
N VAL A 203 4.01 -5.44 25.73
CA VAL A 203 3.34 -4.47 24.86
C VAL A 203 4.35 -3.66 24.08
N MET A 204 3.90 -3.00 23.01
CA MET A 204 4.69 -2.10 22.20
C MET A 204 4.11 -0.69 22.25
N LEU A 205 4.93 0.27 22.66
CA LEU A 205 4.66 1.69 22.54
C LEU A 205 5.04 2.14 21.12
N LYS A 206 4.16 2.92 20.49
CA LYS A 206 4.37 3.43 19.12
C LYS A 206 4.06 4.92 19.05
N ALA A 207 4.98 5.70 18.50
CA ALA A 207 4.71 7.10 18.19
C ALA A 207 3.64 7.22 17.09
N SER A 208 2.72 8.15 17.22
CA SER A 208 1.65 8.42 16.27
C SER A 208 2.17 8.62 14.85
N ASN A 209 3.15 9.52 14.72
CA ASN A 209 3.80 9.86 13.46
C ASN A 209 5.04 9.01 13.16
N GLY A 210 5.30 7.97 13.95
CA GLY A 210 6.41 7.04 13.76
C GLY A 210 6.19 6.10 12.57
N GLY A 211 7.26 5.82 11.84
CA GLY A 211 7.25 4.90 10.70
C GLY A 211 8.59 4.20 10.50
N GLY A 212 8.59 3.06 9.81
CA GLY A 212 9.83 2.34 9.48
C GLY A 212 10.63 1.84 10.69
N GLY A 213 9.96 1.57 11.82
CA GLY A 213 10.60 1.11 13.06
C GLY A 213 11.12 2.21 13.98
N ARG A 214 10.97 3.49 13.61
CA ARG A 214 11.30 4.62 14.48
C ARG A 214 10.14 4.94 15.42
N GLY A 215 10.46 5.28 16.69
CA GLY A 215 9.45 5.60 17.71
C GLY A 215 8.68 4.37 18.19
N MET A 216 9.31 3.19 18.20
CA MET A 216 8.74 1.96 18.75
C MET A 216 9.59 1.43 19.91
N ARG A 217 8.94 1.10 21.04
CA ARG A 217 9.58 0.51 22.22
C ARG A 217 8.80 -0.68 22.74
N ILE A 218 9.51 -1.73 23.11
CA ILE A 218 8.92 -2.94 23.72
C ILE A 218 9.02 -2.81 25.23
N VAL A 219 7.89 -2.96 25.92
CA VAL A 219 7.81 -2.98 27.36
C VAL A 219 7.38 -4.38 27.81
N ASN A 220 8.23 -5.02 28.59
CA ASN A 220 8.03 -6.43 28.97
C ASN A 220 7.20 -6.63 30.23
N ASN A 221 7.18 -5.64 31.13
CA ASN A 221 6.52 -5.71 32.44
C ASN A 221 5.99 -4.34 32.86
N ALA A 222 5.17 -4.28 33.91
CA ALA A 222 4.56 -3.05 34.40
C ALA A 222 5.58 -2.10 35.05
N GLU A 223 6.64 -2.64 35.65
CA GLU A 223 7.64 -1.85 36.39
C GLU A 223 8.41 -0.92 35.47
N ASP A 224 8.72 -1.35 34.25
CA ASP A 224 9.44 -0.56 33.25
C ASP A 224 8.55 0.48 32.54
N MET A 225 7.23 0.31 32.59
CA MET A 225 6.29 1.11 31.79
C MET A 225 6.44 2.62 32.00
N PRO A 226 6.49 3.19 33.22
CA PRO A 226 6.56 4.63 33.39
C PRO A 226 7.82 5.25 32.77
N LYS A 227 8.94 4.55 32.89
CA LYS A 227 10.23 4.97 32.29
C LYS A 227 10.15 4.94 30.77
N GLU A 228 9.78 3.81 30.20
CA GLU A 228 9.74 3.59 28.75
C GLU A 228 8.72 4.51 28.06
N TYR A 229 7.60 4.80 28.70
CA TYR A 229 6.61 5.74 28.19
C TYR A 229 7.16 7.18 28.11
N ARG A 230 7.79 7.70 29.21
CA ARG A 230 8.41 9.02 29.20
C ARG A 230 9.49 9.15 28.13
N GLU A 231 10.32 8.12 27.98
CA GLU A 231 11.34 8.10 26.94
C GLU A 231 10.74 8.06 25.53
N ALA A 232 9.67 7.28 25.31
CA ALA A 232 8.96 7.23 24.03
C ALA A 232 8.35 8.60 23.65
N CYS A 233 7.70 9.28 24.60
CA CYS A 233 7.17 10.63 24.40
C CYS A 233 8.27 11.64 24.03
N ASN A 234 9.39 11.61 24.74
CA ASN A 234 10.51 12.50 24.48
C ASN A 234 11.16 12.26 23.11
N GLU A 235 11.32 11.01 22.71
CA GLU A 235 11.84 10.65 21.38
C GLU A 235 10.87 11.07 20.29
N SER A 236 9.57 10.79 20.47
CA SER A 236 8.53 11.18 19.53
C SER A 236 8.49 12.69 19.32
N LYS A 237 8.54 13.45 20.39
CA LYS A 237 8.54 14.91 20.34
C LYS A 237 9.76 15.48 19.61
N LYS A 238 10.95 14.90 19.86
CA LYS A 238 12.18 15.31 19.17
C LYS A 238 12.20 14.94 17.70
N ALA A 239 11.69 13.76 17.35
CA ALA A 239 11.79 13.23 15.99
C ALA A 239 10.65 13.71 15.08
N PHE A 240 9.45 13.91 15.62
CA PHE A 240 8.23 14.14 14.85
C PHE A 240 7.46 15.41 15.26
N GLY A 241 7.90 16.10 16.32
CA GLY A 241 7.22 17.30 16.85
C GLY A 241 5.95 17.00 17.66
N ASP A 242 5.64 15.72 17.89
CA ASP A 242 4.45 15.24 18.55
C ASP A 242 4.81 14.16 19.57
N ASP A 243 4.19 14.21 20.76
CA ASP A 243 4.43 13.27 21.86
C ASP A 243 3.35 12.20 22.02
N GLN A 244 2.47 12.07 21.02
CA GLN A 244 1.38 11.10 21.04
C GLN A 244 1.89 9.66 20.89
N ILE A 245 1.57 8.82 21.88
CA ILE A 245 1.96 7.42 21.94
C ILE A 245 0.73 6.53 21.96
N PHE A 246 0.77 5.47 21.18
CA PHE A 246 -0.20 4.37 21.16
C PHE A 246 0.40 3.14 21.81
N ILE A 247 -0.46 2.25 22.29
CA ILE A 247 -0.07 0.97 22.83
C ILE A 247 -0.73 -0.18 22.07
N GLU A 248 0.05 -1.21 21.77
CA GLU A 248 -0.43 -2.43 21.13
C GLU A 248 0.22 -3.65 21.77
N LYS A 249 -0.45 -4.81 21.67
CA LYS A 249 0.14 -6.09 22.06
C LYS A 249 1.40 -6.36 21.25
N TYR A 250 2.52 -6.64 21.92
CA TYR A 250 3.72 -7.12 21.24
C TYR A 250 3.59 -8.60 20.90
N ILE A 251 3.73 -8.91 19.61
CA ILE A 251 3.70 -10.29 19.10
C ILE A 251 5.13 -10.78 18.96
N ARG A 252 5.49 -11.80 19.70
CA ARG A 252 6.82 -12.41 19.62
C ARG A 252 6.92 -13.33 18.40
N GLY A 253 7.97 -13.15 17.58
CA GLY A 253 8.22 -13.96 16.40
C GLY A 253 7.08 -13.92 15.38
N PRO A 254 6.51 -12.75 15.03
CA PRO A 254 5.40 -12.68 14.11
C PRO A 254 5.84 -13.07 12.69
N LYS A 255 4.92 -13.68 11.94
CA LYS A 255 5.05 -13.76 10.49
C LYS A 255 4.37 -12.58 9.84
N HIS A 256 5.03 -11.98 8.86
CA HIS A 256 4.48 -10.89 8.05
C HIS A 256 3.96 -11.49 6.75
N ILE A 257 2.67 -11.74 6.71
CA ILE A 257 1.97 -12.28 5.53
C ILE A 257 1.10 -11.18 4.95
N GLU A 258 1.19 -10.97 3.65
CA GLU A 258 0.39 -10.00 2.95
C GLU A 258 -0.41 -10.65 1.82
N VAL A 259 -1.55 -10.05 1.48
CA VAL A 259 -2.45 -10.54 0.43
C VAL A 259 -2.49 -9.54 -0.71
N GLN A 260 -2.25 -10.03 -1.93
CA GLN A 260 -2.49 -9.23 -3.12
C GLN A 260 -3.98 -9.20 -3.42
N VAL A 261 -4.54 -7.99 -3.50
CA VAL A 261 -5.97 -7.78 -3.82
C VAL A 261 -6.11 -7.01 -5.12
N LEU A 262 -7.16 -7.33 -5.86
CA LEU A 262 -7.62 -6.62 -7.03
C LEU A 262 -9.12 -6.36 -6.92
N ALA A 263 -9.54 -5.13 -7.25
CA ALA A 263 -10.94 -4.76 -7.23
C ALA A 263 -11.32 -3.94 -8.48
N ASP A 264 -12.53 -4.13 -8.97
CA ASP A 264 -13.08 -3.38 -10.10
C ASP A 264 -13.98 -2.22 -9.64
N ASN A 265 -14.50 -1.46 -10.61
CA ASN A 265 -15.44 -0.37 -10.35
C ASN A 265 -16.88 -0.84 -10.05
N TYR A 266 -17.12 -2.16 -10.09
CA TYR A 266 -18.47 -2.76 -9.94
C TYR A 266 -18.64 -3.44 -8.59
N GLY A 267 -17.63 -3.31 -7.69
CA GLY A 267 -17.66 -3.91 -6.34
C GLY A 267 -17.15 -5.34 -6.26
N ASN A 268 -16.62 -5.89 -7.35
CA ASN A 268 -15.94 -7.19 -7.29
C ASN A 268 -14.56 -7.03 -6.69
N VAL A 269 -14.24 -7.89 -5.73
CA VAL A 269 -12.93 -7.93 -5.04
C VAL A 269 -12.43 -9.35 -5.04
N VAL A 270 -11.21 -9.56 -5.52
CA VAL A 270 -10.54 -10.87 -5.56
C VAL A 270 -9.16 -10.77 -4.94
N HIS A 271 -8.69 -11.87 -4.36
CA HIS A 271 -7.30 -12.00 -3.94
C HIS A 271 -6.48 -12.76 -4.99
N LEU A 272 -5.21 -12.40 -5.11
CA LEU A 272 -4.24 -13.06 -5.99
C LEU A 272 -3.15 -13.75 -5.15
N TYR A 273 -3.56 -14.47 -4.13
CA TYR A 273 -2.73 -15.18 -3.15
C TYR A 273 -1.90 -14.25 -2.24
N ASP A 274 -1.04 -14.88 -1.46
CA ASP A 274 -0.26 -14.29 -0.39
C ASP A 274 1.24 -14.25 -0.71
N ARG A 275 1.94 -13.40 0.04
CA ARG A 275 3.40 -13.34 0.12
C ARG A 275 3.83 -13.42 1.57
N ASP A 276 4.92 -14.14 1.84
CA ASP A 276 5.63 -14.09 3.12
C ASP A 276 6.76 -13.05 3.02
N CYS A 277 6.65 -12.01 3.82
CA CYS A 277 7.58 -10.90 3.91
C CYS A 277 8.28 -10.87 5.27
N SER A 278 8.39 -12.01 5.95
CA SER A 278 8.92 -12.10 7.32
C SER A 278 10.43 -11.88 7.40
N VAL A 279 11.17 -12.09 6.30
CA VAL A 279 12.61 -11.84 6.25
C VAL A 279 12.87 -10.35 6.13
N GLN A 280 13.12 -9.70 7.25
CA GLN A 280 13.28 -8.26 7.36
C GLN A 280 14.57 -7.89 8.07
N ARG A 281 15.13 -6.72 7.70
CA ARG A 281 16.24 -6.08 8.39
C ARG A 281 15.77 -4.73 8.93
N ARG A 282 15.76 -4.56 10.25
CA ARG A 282 15.29 -3.33 10.89
C ARG A 282 13.89 -2.90 10.40
N HIS A 283 12.95 -3.86 10.35
CA HIS A 283 11.58 -3.66 9.87
C HIS A 283 11.44 -3.29 8.37
N GLN A 284 12.52 -3.49 7.59
CA GLN A 284 12.50 -3.36 6.14
C GLN A 284 12.48 -4.75 5.51
N LYS A 285 11.55 -5.00 4.60
CA LYS A 285 11.47 -6.25 3.84
C LYS A 285 12.74 -6.42 3.00
N VAL A 286 13.35 -7.61 3.07
CA VAL A 286 14.58 -7.97 2.32
C VAL A 286 14.30 -9.09 1.34
N VAL A 287 13.56 -10.11 1.77
CA VAL A 287 13.15 -11.23 0.93
C VAL A 287 11.64 -11.39 1.04
N GLU A 288 11.00 -11.47 -0.11
CA GLU A 288 9.59 -11.76 -0.26
C GLU A 288 9.42 -12.97 -1.17
N TYR A 289 8.58 -13.91 -0.79
CA TYR A 289 8.26 -15.07 -1.61
C TYR A 289 6.77 -15.42 -1.57
N ALA A 290 6.28 -15.98 -2.66
CA ALA A 290 4.89 -16.38 -2.82
C ALA A 290 4.81 -17.83 -3.35
N PRO A 291 3.86 -18.61 -2.86
CA PRO A 291 3.00 -18.36 -1.71
C PRO A 291 3.75 -18.49 -0.38
N ALA A 292 3.13 -18.07 0.72
CA ALA A 292 3.66 -18.26 2.07
C ALA A 292 3.56 -19.74 2.47
N PHE A 293 4.67 -20.50 2.37
CA PHE A 293 4.68 -21.93 2.65
C PHE A 293 4.48 -22.28 4.14
N SER A 294 4.71 -21.32 5.01
CA SER A 294 4.82 -21.52 6.45
C SER A 294 3.51 -21.37 7.22
N ILE A 295 2.38 -21.19 6.53
CA ILE A 295 1.05 -21.03 7.15
C ILE A 295 0.12 -22.18 6.75
N PRO A 296 -0.70 -22.71 7.70
CA PRO A 296 -1.73 -23.68 7.39
C PRO A 296 -2.79 -23.11 6.42
N GLU A 297 -3.38 -23.98 5.59
CA GLU A 297 -4.40 -23.56 4.62
C GLU A 297 -5.64 -22.90 5.28
N THR A 298 -6.03 -23.41 6.45
CA THR A 298 -7.12 -22.80 7.23
C THR A 298 -6.81 -21.36 7.64
N THR A 299 -5.57 -21.10 8.05
CA THR A 299 -5.11 -19.74 8.37
C THR A 299 -5.08 -18.86 7.13
N ARG A 300 -4.58 -19.38 6.02
CA ARG A 300 -4.55 -18.68 4.73
C ARG A 300 -5.93 -18.23 4.30
N GLN A 301 -6.92 -19.12 4.37
CA GLN A 301 -8.30 -18.77 3.99
C GLN A 301 -8.88 -17.65 4.87
N ILE A 302 -8.61 -17.66 6.18
CA ILE A 302 -9.05 -16.57 7.09
C ILE A 302 -8.40 -15.25 6.70
N ILE A 303 -7.12 -15.26 6.32
CA ILE A 303 -6.40 -14.05 5.87
C ILE A 303 -7.01 -13.53 4.57
N PHE A 304 -7.29 -14.39 3.59
CA PHE A 304 -7.92 -14.02 2.32
C PHE A 304 -9.31 -13.43 2.53
N ASP A 305 -10.15 -14.09 3.32
CA ASP A 305 -11.51 -13.61 3.62
C ASP A 305 -11.47 -12.26 4.34
N SER A 306 -10.53 -12.06 5.25
CA SER A 306 -10.32 -10.80 5.96
C SER A 306 -9.90 -9.68 5.00
N ALA A 307 -8.98 -9.94 4.09
CA ALA A 307 -8.53 -8.97 3.08
C ALA A 307 -9.70 -8.56 2.17
N ILE A 308 -10.48 -9.52 1.67
CA ILE A 308 -11.65 -9.25 0.82
C ILE A 308 -12.71 -8.44 1.58
N LYS A 309 -13.04 -8.84 2.83
CA LYS A 309 -14.02 -8.12 3.67
C LYS A 309 -13.61 -6.67 3.87
N LEU A 310 -12.35 -6.44 4.22
CA LEU A 310 -11.82 -5.09 4.43
C LEU A 310 -11.90 -4.25 3.15
N CYS A 311 -11.45 -4.79 2.01
CA CYS A 311 -11.48 -4.08 0.74
C CYS A 311 -12.92 -3.75 0.30
N LYS A 312 -13.87 -4.65 0.50
CA LYS A 312 -15.29 -4.38 0.24
C LYS A 312 -15.84 -3.30 1.15
N GLN A 313 -15.49 -3.33 2.45
CA GLN A 313 -15.96 -2.35 3.43
C GLN A 313 -15.52 -0.92 3.10
N VAL A 314 -14.31 -0.76 2.56
CA VAL A 314 -13.78 0.57 2.19
C VAL A 314 -14.12 0.99 0.76
N GLY A 315 -14.87 0.17 0.02
CA GLY A 315 -15.17 0.45 -1.39
C GLY A 315 -13.93 0.45 -2.28
N TYR A 316 -12.99 -0.47 -1.98
CA TYR A 316 -11.68 -0.52 -2.64
C TYR A 316 -11.81 -0.70 -4.15
N ARG A 317 -10.95 -0.02 -4.92
CA ARG A 317 -10.88 -0.09 -6.38
C ARG A 317 -9.44 -0.20 -6.83
N ASN A 318 -9.23 -0.85 -7.99
CA ASN A 318 -7.95 -1.03 -8.64
C ASN A 318 -7.03 -2.06 -7.92
N ALA A 319 -5.71 -1.98 -8.12
CA ALA A 319 -4.76 -2.92 -7.57
C ALA A 319 -3.98 -2.30 -6.43
N VAL A 320 -4.02 -2.95 -5.27
CA VAL A 320 -3.12 -2.68 -4.15
C VAL A 320 -2.80 -4.01 -3.49
N TYR A 321 -1.64 -4.12 -2.88
CA TYR A 321 -1.49 -5.14 -1.88
C TYR A 321 -1.48 -4.51 -0.48
N LYS A 322 -2.06 -5.24 0.43
CA LYS A 322 -2.13 -4.84 1.82
C LYS A 322 -1.46 -5.88 2.70
N ALA A 323 -0.51 -5.42 3.48
CA ALA A 323 0.14 -6.22 4.52
C ALA A 323 -0.70 -6.29 5.79
#